data_2c06be7b62b8362d5b9f90984fa6de87
#
_entry.id   2c06be7b62b8362d5b9f90984fa6de87
#
_cell.length_a   1.000
_cell.length_b   1.000
_cell.length_c   1.000
_cell.angle_alpha   90.00
_cell.angle_beta   90.00
_cell.angle_gamma   90.00
#
_symmetry.space_group_name_H-M   'P 1'
#
loop_
_entity.id
_entity.type
_entity.pdbx_description
1 polymer ?
#
loop_
_entity_poly.entity_id
_entity_poly.type
_entity_poly.pdbx_seq_one_letter_code
_entity_poly.pdbx_strand_id
1 'polypeptide(L)'
;MNYAPAAGLTGTTQALCGALPLEFTPGDLGPAAEGRMNGMRAWRRGVAALLATLAFGLAAPALAVAEPAPFQITLKPLTGGDDDVDALAVRWQVILPAGSALDLTAPITYAGVEGVADRIEAISATDAAGPIAFTTFDDPPHPGGFPHFRHWKAERPVAGVVEVAYLARVRTPGGRGGPPFDLRASGGGLSGAGSGFLLLPRGVQTSHSQLSWDLSDLPAGSGARTSFGEGDTQVDGPPSRLMQGWYMAGPFGRYVGAGQSAGFSASWLGRAPFDAAAEMAWAAKAYTYLGEAFEYLDPVPPYRVFMRFVDGAPCGGGTALGASFMYSRCALAEGETAASPRETLVHEMVHMWVGGIEGPQGVTSWFTEGLTTHYTRLMMLRGELDSVAAYGAHINHSAQALYGLAAQDLSAQEIVAVGFADGDIRHIPYHRGAFYFADLDARIRERSGGTRTLDTVLRPMFEARQAGQTFDHAAWIALIGAEIGPAAREEFEARILRGEAFAPHPNAFGPCFTRRDKTYEIEGRGPVDRHEWVRQTDVPDDLCRNW
;
A
#
# COMPACT_ATOMS: atom_id res chain seq x y z
N MET A 1 -4.69 51.65 -17.58
CA MET A 1 -5.81 50.73 -17.43
C MET A 1 -5.25 49.44 -16.93
N ASN A 2 -5.46 49.18 -15.64
CA ASN A 2 -4.77 48.16 -14.87
C ASN A 2 -5.44 46.83 -15.03
N TYR A 3 -4.71 45.83 -15.48
CA TYR A 3 -5.08 44.42 -15.31
C TYR A 3 -4.35 43.85 -14.09
N ALA A 4 -5.14 43.40 -13.12
CA ALA A 4 -4.68 42.62 -12.01
C ALA A 4 -4.42 41.17 -12.46
N PRO A 5 -3.38 40.46 -11.97
CA PRO A 5 -3.15 39.07 -12.31
C PRO A 5 -4.11 38.17 -11.53
N ALA A 6 -4.69 37.22 -12.22
CA ALA A 6 -5.50 36.16 -11.66
C ALA A 6 -4.66 35.30 -10.70
N ALA A 7 -5.18 35.10 -9.50
CA ALA A 7 -4.60 34.20 -8.52
C ALA A 7 -4.56 32.78 -9.05
N GLY A 8 -3.36 32.21 -9.16
CA GLY A 8 -3.12 30.83 -9.52
C GLY A 8 -3.71 29.89 -8.45
N LEU A 9 -4.56 29.00 -8.88
CA LEU A 9 -5.03 27.86 -8.12
C LEU A 9 -3.83 26.94 -7.88
N THR A 10 -3.32 26.95 -6.67
CA THR A 10 -2.39 25.93 -6.19
C THR A 10 -3.14 24.61 -6.07
N GLY A 11 -3.00 23.75 -7.07
CA GLY A 11 -3.50 22.39 -7.00
C GLY A 11 -2.81 21.66 -5.85
N THR A 12 -3.59 21.36 -4.81
CA THR A 12 -3.20 20.41 -3.76
C THR A 12 -3.10 19.03 -4.40
N THR A 13 -1.87 18.59 -4.67
CA THR A 13 -1.60 17.23 -5.11
C THR A 13 -1.90 16.28 -3.95
N GLN A 14 -3.05 15.63 -3.99
CA GLN A 14 -3.39 14.58 -3.03
C GLN A 14 -2.48 13.36 -3.20
N ALA A 15 -2.26 12.70 -2.08
CA ALA A 15 -1.49 11.47 -1.99
C ALA A 15 -2.03 10.39 -2.92
N LEU A 16 -1.13 9.78 -3.66
CA LEU A 16 -1.39 8.66 -4.54
C LEU A 16 -1.14 7.39 -3.75
N CYS A 17 -2.18 6.72 -3.30
CA CYS A 17 -2.05 5.46 -2.60
C CYS A 17 -2.73 4.31 -3.32
N GLY A 18 -2.06 3.22 -3.35
CA GLY A 18 -2.55 1.92 -3.76
C GLY A 18 -1.57 0.87 -3.28
N ALA A 19 -1.88 0.21 -2.16
CA ALA A 19 -1.28 -1.08 -1.92
C ALA A 19 -1.74 -2.01 -3.03
N LEU A 20 -0.88 -2.26 -4.03
CA LEU A 20 -1.14 -3.25 -5.06
C LEU A 20 -0.89 -4.63 -4.44
N PRO A 21 -1.92 -5.48 -4.27
CA PRO A 21 -1.66 -6.88 -3.99
C PRO A 21 -0.98 -7.47 -5.23
N LEU A 22 0.26 -7.92 -5.07
CA LEU A 22 0.89 -8.79 -6.05
C LEU A 22 0.26 -10.17 -5.88
N GLU A 23 -0.85 -10.43 -6.59
CA GLU A 23 -1.31 -11.79 -6.79
C GLU A 23 -0.35 -12.48 -7.76
N PHE A 24 0.52 -13.32 -7.20
CA PHE A 24 1.11 -14.40 -7.98
C PHE A 24 -0.02 -15.42 -8.20
N THR A 25 -0.46 -15.60 -9.43
CA THR A 25 -1.29 -16.73 -9.83
C THR A 25 -0.57 -18.04 -9.49
N PRO A 26 -1.15 -18.95 -8.69
CA PRO A 26 -0.61 -20.30 -8.53
C PRO A 26 -0.89 -21.08 -9.81
N GLY A 27 0.08 -21.17 -10.68
CA GLY A 27 0.11 -22.17 -11.74
C GLY A 27 0.70 -23.44 -11.18
N ASP A 28 -0.07 -24.53 -11.31
CA ASP A 28 0.33 -25.93 -11.17
C ASP A 28 0.56 -26.49 -9.76
N LEU A 29 -0.53 -26.89 -9.11
CA LEU A 29 -0.53 -28.06 -8.23
C LEU A 29 -1.44 -29.13 -8.84
N GLY A 30 -0.83 -30.26 -9.22
CA GLY A 30 -1.51 -31.44 -9.69
C GLY A 30 -2.43 -32.06 -8.63
N PRO A 31 -3.37 -32.95 -9.02
CA PRO A 31 -4.48 -33.37 -8.17
C PRO A 31 -4.04 -34.34 -7.07
N ALA A 32 -4.31 -33.99 -5.81
CA ALA A 32 -4.27 -34.93 -4.70
C ALA A 32 -5.69 -35.39 -4.35
N ALA A 33 -5.78 -36.71 -4.22
CA ALA A 33 -6.97 -37.55 -4.12
C ALA A 33 -7.95 -37.17 -3.01
N GLU A 34 -9.25 -37.35 -3.38
CA GLU A 34 -10.39 -37.42 -2.46
C GLU A 34 -10.28 -38.58 -1.46
N GLY A 35 -10.48 -38.28 -0.19
CA GLY A 35 -10.65 -39.23 0.90
C GLY A 35 -11.82 -38.85 1.80
N ARG A 36 -12.88 -39.64 1.69
CA ARG A 36 -14.22 -39.51 2.27
C ARG A 36 -14.29 -39.24 3.78
N MET A 37 -15.28 -38.40 4.12
CA MET A 37 -15.91 -38.31 5.45
C MET A 37 -16.70 -39.58 5.81
N ASN A 38 -16.71 -39.89 7.11
CA ASN A 38 -17.85 -40.29 7.94
C ASN A 38 -17.35 -40.60 9.35
N GLY A 39 -17.83 -39.93 10.37
CA GLY A 39 -19.04 -40.30 11.07
C GLY A 39 -18.84 -40.54 12.55
N MET A 40 -19.35 -39.64 13.38
CA MET A 40 -20.05 -39.85 14.64
C MET A 40 -19.41 -40.47 15.90
N ARG A 41 -19.37 -39.60 16.90
CA ARG A 41 -19.85 -39.77 18.30
C ARG A 41 -19.30 -40.86 19.23
N ALA A 42 -18.68 -40.34 20.28
CA ALA A 42 -18.93 -40.64 21.70
C ALA A 42 -18.82 -42.10 22.23
N TRP A 43 -18.02 -42.33 23.23
CA TRP A 43 -18.39 -42.68 24.62
C TRP A 43 -17.21 -43.17 25.48
N ARG A 44 -17.08 -42.57 26.66
CA ARG A 44 -16.74 -43.08 27.99
C ARG A 44 -15.57 -44.03 28.26
N ARG A 45 -14.70 -43.52 29.14
CA ARG A 45 -14.13 -44.06 30.39
C ARG A 45 -13.96 -45.59 30.52
N GLY A 46 -12.72 -45.99 30.85
CA GLY A 46 -12.52 -47.03 31.85
C GLY A 46 -11.30 -47.91 31.65
N VAL A 47 -10.45 -47.82 32.66
CA VAL A 47 -9.65 -48.88 33.29
C VAL A 47 -8.34 -49.34 32.62
N ALA A 48 -7.27 -49.23 33.42
CA ALA A 48 -5.93 -49.67 33.27
C ALA A 48 -5.80 -51.23 33.21
N ALA A 49 -4.79 -51.70 32.44
CA ALA A 49 -3.98 -52.82 32.87
C ALA A 49 -2.72 -52.91 31.99
N LEU A 50 -1.60 -53.10 32.66
CA LEU A 50 -0.26 -53.38 32.16
C LEU A 50 -0.22 -54.48 31.08
N LEU A 51 0.60 -54.27 30.04
CA LEU A 51 1.45 -55.28 29.41
C LEU A 51 2.65 -54.59 28.76
N ALA A 52 3.80 -54.73 29.37
CA ALA A 52 5.08 -54.35 28.81
C ALA A 52 5.47 -55.36 27.73
N THR A 53 5.54 -54.93 26.50
CA THR A 53 6.28 -55.63 25.44
C THR A 53 7.33 -54.69 24.89
N LEU A 54 8.58 -55.03 25.09
CA LEU A 54 9.75 -54.40 24.46
C LEU A 54 9.65 -54.56 22.95
N ALA A 55 9.28 -53.47 22.28
CA ALA A 55 9.57 -53.32 20.87
C ALA A 55 10.75 -52.34 20.73
N PHE A 56 11.93 -52.88 20.48
CA PHE A 56 13.04 -52.13 19.94
C PHE A 56 12.64 -51.63 18.54
N GLY A 57 11.97 -50.49 18.49
CA GLY A 57 11.76 -49.75 17.26
C GLY A 57 13.06 -49.05 16.91
N LEU A 58 13.72 -49.48 15.84
CA LEU A 58 14.74 -48.70 15.16
C LEU A 58 14.07 -47.42 14.69
N ALA A 59 14.18 -46.37 15.48
CA ALA A 59 13.88 -45.00 15.03
C ALA A 59 14.92 -44.67 13.96
N ALA A 60 14.54 -44.77 12.69
CA ALA A 60 15.30 -44.17 11.62
C ALA A 60 15.47 -42.69 11.99
N PRO A 61 16.69 -42.13 11.94
CA PRO A 61 16.87 -40.72 12.15
C PRO A 61 15.99 -39.99 11.08
N ALA A 62 15.05 -39.19 11.52
CA ALA A 62 14.39 -38.25 10.63
C ALA A 62 15.52 -37.43 10.00
N LEU A 63 15.73 -37.60 8.70
CA LEU A 63 16.63 -36.74 7.95
C LEU A 63 16.09 -35.32 8.17
N ALA A 64 16.80 -34.55 8.99
CA ALA A 64 16.55 -33.14 9.12
C ALA A 64 16.67 -32.56 7.70
N VAL A 65 15.56 -32.18 7.10
CA VAL A 65 15.58 -31.41 5.86
C VAL A 65 16.34 -30.13 6.21
N ALA A 66 17.56 -30.00 5.68
CA ALA A 66 18.36 -28.81 5.89
C ALA A 66 17.50 -27.61 5.43
N GLU A 67 17.32 -26.61 6.29
CA GLU A 67 16.65 -25.40 5.91
C GLU A 67 17.33 -24.82 4.66
N PRO A 68 16.55 -24.35 3.66
CA PRO A 68 17.12 -23.69 2.49
C PRO A 68 18.03 -22.55 2.94
N ALA A 69 19.23 -22.46 2.37
CA ALA A 69 20.15 -21.39 2.67
C ALA A 69 19.48 -20.02 2.41
N PRO A 70 19.76 -18.99 3.21
CA PRO A 70 19.15 -17.68 3.06
C PRO A 70 19.54 -17.05 1.71
N PHE A 71 18.66 -16.21 1.19
CA PHE A 71 19.00 -15.24 0.15
C PHE A 71 19.81 -14.10 0.79
N GLN A 72 21.00 -13.83 0.29
CA GLN A 72 21.86 -12.76 0.82
C GLN A 72 21.92 -11.61 -0.18
N ILE A 73 21.70 -10.38 0.29
CA ILE A 73 21.74 -9.18 -0.55
C ILE A 73 22.49 -8.06 0.14
N THR A 74 23.37 -7.39 -0.60
CA THR A 74 24.10 -6.21 -0.15
C THR A 74 23.76 -5.03 -1.05
N LEU A 75 23.45 -3.91 -0.43
CA LEU A 75 23.09 -2.64 -1.07
C LEU A 75 24.19 -1.60 -0.78
N LYS A 76 24.77 -1.02 -1.83
CA LYS A 76 25.77 0.05 -1.70
C LYS A 76 25.37 1.27 -2.51
N PRO A 77 24.92 2.37 -1.87
CA PRO A 77 24.77 3.65 -2.55
C PRO A 77 26.11 4.12 -3.11
N LEU A 78 26.10 4.63 -4.35
CA LEU A 78 27.28 5.18 -5.00
C LEU A 78 27.06 6.66 -5.27
N THR A 79 28.04 7.49 -4.87
CA THR A 79 28.03 8.93 -5.16
C THR A 79 28.67 9.21 -6.52
N GLY A 80 28.10 10.15 -7.27
CA GLY A 80 28.64 10.67 -8.52
C GLY A 80 29.65 11.80 -8.30
N GLY A 81 29.97 12.52 -9.38
CA GLY A 81 30.95 13.59 -9.37
C GLY A 81 30.56 14.84 -8.58
N ASP A 82 29.27 14.98 -8.22
CA ASP A 82 28.68 16.15 -7.54
C ASP A 82 28.40 15.86 -6.06
N ASP A 83 28.94 14.78 -5.50
CA ASP A 83 28.66 14.25 -4.16
C ASP A 83 27.18 13.81 -3.95
N ASP A 84 26.36 13.84 -4.99
CA ASP A 84 25.00 13.27 -4.97
C ASP A 84 25.01 11.79 -5.31
N VAL A 85 24.06 11.06 -4.74
CA VAL A 85 23.92 9.63 -5.03
C VAL A 85 23.28 9.46 -6.41
N ASP A 86 23.98 8.76 -7.32
CA ASP A 86 23.53 8.54 -8.69
C ASP A 86 23.13 7.10 -9.01
N ALA A 87 23.54 6.15 -8.17
CA ALA A 87 23.23 4.73 -8.33
C ALA A 87 23.21 3.97 -7.00
N LEU A 88 22.64 2.78 -7.06
CA LEU A 88 22.73 1.76 -6.03
C LEU A 88 23.40 0.53 -6.64
N ALA A 89 24.60 0.16 -6.17
CA ALA A 89 25.20 -1.12 -6.50
C ALA A 89 24.51 -2.20 -5.66
N VAL A 90 24.04 -3.23 -6.33
CA VAL A 90 23.35 -4.35 -5.70
C VAL A 90 24.11 -5.62 -6.00
N ARG A 91 24.42 -6.40 -4.97
CA ARG A 91 24.96 -7.76 -5.09
C ARG A 91 24.12 -8.70 -4.28
N TRP A 92 23.78 -9.85 -4.85
CA TRP A 92 23.10 -10.88 -4.09
C TRP A 92 23.62 -12.27 -4.45
N GLN A 93 23.40 -13.23 -3.53
CA GLN A 93 23.71 -14.63 -3.74
C GLN A 93 22.60 -15.53 -3.18
N VAL A 94 22.43 -16.68 -3.82
CA VAL A 94 21.52 -17.73 -3.40
C VAL A 94 22.07 -19.11 -3.78
N ILE A 95 21.79 -20.14 -3.00
CA ILE A 95 22.15 -21.52 -3.34
C ILE A 95 20.99 -22.18 -4.07
N LEU A 96 21.24 -22.63 -5.30
CA LEU A 96 20.24 -23.30 -6.13
C LEU A 96 20.64 -24.77 -6.39
N PRO A 97 19.67 -25.69 -6.44
CA PRO A 97 19.92 -27.09 -6.84
C PRO A 97 20.55 -27.18 -8.23
N ALA A 98 21.28 -28.25 -8.48
CA ALA A 98 21.85 -28.51 -9.80
C ALA A 98 20.75 -28.70 -10.84
N GLY A 99 20.91 -28.05 -12.00
CA GLY A 99 19.95 -28.07 -13.09
C GLY A 99 18.81 -27.06 -12.96
N SER A 100 18.87 -26.14 -11.98
CA SER A 100 17.88 -25.08 -11.82
C SER A 100 17.84 -24.14 -13.02
N ALA A 101 16.66 -23.76 -13.45
CA ALA A 101 16.48 -22.62 -14.33
C ALA A 101 16.62 -21.32 -13.53
N LEU A 102 17.32 -20.33 -14.08
CA LEU A 102 17.43 -19.00 -13.50
C LEU A 102 16.74 -17.99 -14.43
N ASP A 103 15.75 -17.31 -13.90
CA ASP A 103 15.03 -16.23 -14.58
C ASP A 103 14.99 -15.03 -13.61
N LEU A 104 15.71 -13.96 -13.96
CA LEU A 104 15.74 -12.72 -13.19
C LEU A 104 14.68 -11.78 -13.73
N THR A 105 13.98 -11.09 -12.85
CA THR A 105 12.92 -10.16 -13.25
C THR A 105 13.05 -8.81 -12.58
N ALA A 106 12.79 -7.74 -13.34
CA ALA A 106 12.58 -6.39 -12.83
C ALA A 106 11.42 -5.73 -13.57
N PRO A 107 10.63 -4.86 -12.91
CA PRO A 107 9.53 -4.19 -13.58
C PRO A 107 10.00 -3.28 -14.72
N ILE A 108 9.33 -3.32 -15.87
CA ILE A 108 9.42 -2.29 -16.89
C ILE A 108 8.60 -1.09 -16.46
N THR A 109 7.37 -1.39 -16.02
CA THR A 109 6.46 -0.43 -15.39
C THR A 109 5.96 -1.02 -14.09
N TYR A 110 5.85 -0.19 -13.07
CA TYR A 110 5.24 -0.55 -11.78
C TYR A 110 4.37 0.59 -11.28
N ALA A 111 3.05 0.39 -11.26
CA ALA A 111 2.07 1.39 -10.81
C ALA A 111 2.28 2.77 -11.48
N GLY A 112 2.42 2.79 -12.80
CA GLY A 112 2.66 4.01 -13.58
C GLY A 112 4.10 4.56 -13.54
N VAL A 113 4.98 3.99 -12.71
CA VAL A 113 6.42 4.33 -12.72
C VAL A 113 7.08 3.54 -13.84
N GLU A 114 7.53 4.23 -14.89
CA GLU A 114 8.11 3.64 -16.08
C GLU A 114 9.64 3.52 -15.99
N GLY A 115 10.21 2.62 -16.80
CA GLY A 115 11.64 2.50 -17.06
C GLY A 115 12.45 1.97 -15.86
N VAL A 116 11.89 1.17 -14.95
CA VAL A 116 12.65 0.59 -13.82
C VAL A 116 13.70 -0.36 -14.38
N ALA A 117 13.32 -1.32 -15.22
CA ALA A 117 14.24 -2.29 -15.84
C ALA A 117 15.32 -1.61 -16.72
N ASP A 118 15.00 -0.45 -17.33
CA ASP A 118 15.94 0.30 -18.19
C ASP A 118 17.05 1.00 -17.37
N ARG A 119 16.84 1.18 -16.07
CA ARG A 119 17.82 1.75 -15.14
C ARG A 119 18.70 0.69 -14.47
N ILE A 120 18.52 -0.60 -14.79
CA ILE A 120 19.37 -1.69 -14.33
C ILE A 120 20.46 -1.93 -15.36
N GLU A 121 21.72 -1.70 -14.95
CA GLU A 121 22.90 -1.70 -15.81
C GLU A 121 23.98 -2.64 -15.26
N ALA A 122 24.96 -2.97 -16.11
CA ALA A 122 26.15 -3.71 -15.75
C ALA A 122 25.86 -5.05 -15.04
N ILE A 123 24.82 -5.77 -15.49
CA ILE A 123 24.44 -7.06 -14.90
C ILE A 123 25.55 -8.09 -15.15
N SER A 124 26.03 -8.70 -14.09
CA SER A 124 26.93 -9.84 -14.12
C SER A 124 26.42 -10.95 -13.22
N ALA A 125 26.56 -12.20 -13.66
CA ALA A 125 26.16 -13.35 -12.87
C ALA A 125 27.17 -14.48 -13.04
N THR A 126 27.39 -15.24 -11.97
CA THR A 126 28.29 -16.40 -11.94
C THR A 126 27.70 -17.53 -11.08
N ASP A 127 28.10 -18.75 -11.39
CA ASP A 127 27.93 -19.91 -10.52
C ASP A 127 29.23 -20.77 -10.53
N ALA A 128 29.19 -21.97 -9.95
CA ALA A 128 30.34 -22.87 -9.91
C ALA A 128 30.92 -23.23 -11.31
N ALA A 129 30.11 -23.13 -12.37
CA ALA A 129 30.54 -23.40 -13.75
C ALA A 129 31.09 -22.13 -14.46
N GLY A 130 31.10 -20.97 -13.81
CA GLY A 130 31.61 -19.71 -14.32
C GLY A 130 30.51 -18.73 -14.73
N PRO A 131 30.79 -17.78 -15.62
CA PRO A 131 29.85 -16.74 -16.02
C PRO A 131 28.54 -17.29 -16.59
N ILE A 132 27.43 -16.60 -16.29
CA ILE A 132 26.08 -16.92 -16.76
C ILE A 132 25.68 -15.86 -17.78
N ALA A 133 25.43 -16.29 -19.02
CA ALA A 133 24.85 -15.44 -20.06
C ALA A 133 23.33 -15.46 -19.98
N PHE A 134 22.69 -14.36 -20.38
CA PHE A 134 21.25 -14.19 -20.36
C PHE A 134 20.67 -13.84 -21.73
N THR A 135 19.53 -14.43 -22.04
CA THR A 135 18.62 -13.96 -23.08
C THR A 135 17.56 -13.07 -22.43
N THR A 136 17.29 -11.91 -23.01
CA THR A 136 16.35 -10.92 -22.46
C THR A 136 15.06 -10.87 -23.28
N PHE A 137 13.92 -10.80 -22.60
CA PHE A 137 12.61 -10.56 -23.22
C PHE A 137 11.69 -9.81 -22.24
N ASP A 138 10.66 -9.15 -22.79
CA ASP A 138 9.72 -8.36 -22.03
C ASP A 138 8.34 -9.02 -22.02
N ASP A 139 7.62 -8.94 -20.88
CA ASP A 139 6.21 -9.26 -20.81
C ASP A 139 5.41 -8.31 -21.72
N PRO A 140 4.26 -8.75 -22.23
CA PRO A 140 3.33 -7.82 -22.89
C PRO A 140 2.94 -6.67 -21.97
N PRO A 141 2.85 -5.42 -22.49
CA PRO A 141 2.41 -4.29 -21.69
C PRO A 141 1.04 -4.51 -21.07
N HIS A 142 0.91 -4.18 -19.77
CA HIS A 142 -0.37 -4.26 -19.08
C HIS A 142 -1.10 -2.92 -19.22
N PRO A 143 -2.40 -2.90 -19.61
CA PRO A 143 -3.18 -1.66 -19.69
C PRO A 143 -3.20 -0.90 -18.37
N GLY A 144 -3.35 0.43 -18.42
CA GLY A 144 -3.49 1.26 -17.23
C GLY A 144 -2.21 1.46 -16.40
N GLY A 145 -1.03 1.07 -16.91
CA GLY A 145 0.25 1.24 -16.19
C GLY A 145 0.46 0.23 -15.06
N PHE A 146 -0.27 -0.88 -15.07
CA PHE A 146 -0.07 -1.99 -14.14
C PHE A 146 1.26 -2.72 -14.39
N PRO A 147 1.80 -3.45 -13.39
CA PRO A 147 3.10 -4.08 -13.47
C PRO A 147 3.23 -5.06 -14.62
N HIS A 148 4.31 -4.95 -15.37
CA HIS A 148 4.83 -5.94 -16.31
C HIS A 148 6.35 -5.90 -16.27
N PHE A 149 7.01 -7.00 -16.64
CA PHE A 149 8.39 -7.26 -16.28
C PHE A 149 9.28 -7.49 -17.48
N ARG A 150 10.55 -7.14 -17.35
CA ARG A 150 11.65 -7.62 -18.18
C ARG A 150 12.26 -8.82 -17.51
N HIS A 151 12.57 -9.82 -18.33
CA HIS A 151 13.20 -11.06 -17.95
C HIS A 151 14.63 -11.12 -18.46
N TRP A 152 15.51 -11.66 -17.61
CA TRP A 152 16.86 -12.08 -17.97
C TRP A 152 16.95 -13.57 -17.66
N LYS A 153 16.72 -14.40 -18.68
CA LYS A 153 16.72 -15.86 -18.56
C LYS A 153 18.10 -16.41 -18.86
N ALA A 154 18.67 -17.17 -17.91
CA ALA A 154 19.96 -17.82 -18.10
C ALA A 154 19.93 -18.79 -19.29
N GLU A 155 20.95 -18.73 -20.13
CA GLU A 155 21.07 -19.57 -21.34
C GLU A 155 21.44 -21.03 -21.04
N ARG A 156 21.83 -21.31 -19.79
CA ARG A 156 22.12 -22.65 -19.28
C ARG A 156 21.54 -22.85 -17.89
N PRO A 157 21.30 -24.10 -17.50
CA PRO A 157 21.01 -24.41 -16.11
C PRO A 157 22.14 -24.00 -15.17
N VAL A 158 21.80 -23.63 -13.94
CA VAL A 158 22.72 -23.19 -12.89
C VAL A 158 22.80 -24.19 -11.73
N ALA A 159 23.82 -24.09 -10.90
CA ALA A 159 24.00 -24.97 -9.76
C ALA A 159 24.86 -24.34 -8.66
N GLY A 160 24.54 -24.65 -7.43
CA GLY A 160 25.30 -24.23 -6.25
C GLY A 160 25.09 -22.75 -5.96
N VAL A 161 26.12 -22.04 -5.53
CA VAL A 161 26.08 -20.62 -5.23
C VAL A 161 25.96 -19.85 -6.55
N VAL A 162 24.85 -19.15 -6.73
CA VAL A 162 24.64 -18.19 -7.81
C VAL A 162 24.82 -16.80 -7.23
N GLU A 163 25.75 -16.03 -7.81
CA GLU A 163 26.01 -14.64 -7.45
C GLU A 163 25.59 -13.74 -8.62
N VAL A 164 24.90 -12.63 -8.29
CA VAL A 164 24.50 -11.61 -9.26
C VAL A 164 24.90 -10.25 -8.72
N ALA A 165 25.45 -9.40 -9.60
CA ALA A 165 25.75 -8.01 -9.29
C ALA A 165 25.27 -7.10 -10.46
N TYR A 166 24.78 -5.90 -10.10
CA TYR A 166 24.32 -4.92 -11.06
C TYR A 166 24.30 -3.51 -10.45
N LEU A 167 24.07 -2.50 -11.29
CA LEU A 167 23.83 -1.12 -10.88
C LEU A 167 22.36 -0.75 -11.15
N ALA A 168 21.69 -0.18 -10.15
CA ALA A 168 20.39 0.46 -10.33
C ALA A 168 20.57 1.98 -10.29
N ARG A 169 20.31 2.67 -11.42
CA ARG A 169 20.42 4.12 -11.50
C ARG A 169 19.24 4.80 -10.81
N VAL A 170 19.51 5.91 -10.11
CA VAL A 170 18.44 6.77 -9.63
C VAL A 170 17.66 7.35 -10.81
N ARG A 171 16.36 7.55 -10.60
CA ARG A 171 15.54 8.20 -11.62
C ARG A 171 15.82 9.70 -11.63
N THR A 172 16.18 10.22 -12.80
CA THR A 172 16.30 11.66 -13.03
C THR A 172 14.93 12.35 -13.07
N PRO A 173 14.85 13.66 -12.82
CA PRO A 173 13.63 14.44 -13.03
C PRO A 173 13.07 14.28 -14.46
N GLY A 174 11.75 14.32 -14.59
CA GLY A 174 11.03 14.19 -15.86
C GLY A 174 10.16 12.94 -15.96
N GLY A 175 9.41 12.84 -17.04
CA GLY A 175 8.47 11.76 -17.31
C GLY A 175 7.18 11.86 -16.47
N ARG A 176 6.35 10.80 -16.55
CA ARG A 176 5.07 10.72 -15.83
C ARG A 176 5.27 10.55 -14.32
N GLY A 177 4.38 11.16 -13.54
CA GLY A 177 4.21 10.90 -12.12
C GLY A 177 3.60 9.51 -11.88
N GLY A 178 3.69 9.07 -10.63
CA GLY A 178 3.10 7.84 -10.11
C GLY A 178 3.34 7.77 -8.62
N PRO A 179 2.91 6.70 -7.95
CA PRO A 179 3.31 6.45 -6.57
C PRO A 179 4.84 6.48 -6.43
N PRO A 180 5.40 6.83 -5.26
CA PRO A 180 6.83 7.09 -5.08
C PRO A 180 7.71 5.84 -5.05
N PHE A 181 7.43 4.84 -5.89
CA PHE A 181 8.17 3.56 -5.94
C PHE A 181 9.58 3.70 -6.48
N ASP A 182 9.83 4.69 -7.34
CA ASP A 182 11.11 4.91 -8.01
C ASP A 182 12.25 5.19 -7.04
N LEU A 183 13.45 4.73 -7.41
CA LEU A 183 14.70 5.07 -6.71
C LEU A 183 15.07 6.52 -7.03
N ARG A 184 15.13 7.37 -6.02
CA ARG A 184 15.46 8.80 -6.13
C ARG A 184 16.54 9.20 -5.15
N ALA A 185 17.40 10.10 -5.59
CA ALA A 185 18.31 10.81 -4.72
C ALA A 185 17.60 11.99 -4.04
N SER A 186 17.95 12.28 -2.81
CA SER A 186 17.58 13.51 -2.09
C SER A 186 18.45 13.71 -0.84
N GLY A 187 18.85 14.94 -0.58
CA GLY A 187 19.53 15.33 0.65
C GLY A 187 20.80 14.51 0.96
N GLY A 188 21.61 14.19 -0.03
CA GLY A 188 22.85 13.42 0.12
C GLY A 188 22.63 11.92 0.37
N GLY A 189 21.44 11.40 0.09
CA GLY A 189 21.11 9.99 0.20
C GLY A 189 20.18 9.54 -0.92
N LEU A 190 19.63 8.33 -0.81
CA LEU A 190 18.64 7.79 -1.73
C LEU A 190 17.48 7.12 -1.01
N SER A 191 16.34 7.01 -1.72
CA SER A 191 15.19 6.22 -1.26
C SER A 191 14.35 5.71 -2.42
N GLY A 192 13.63 4.60 -2.20
CA GLY A 192 12.71 4.00 -3.16
C GLY A 192 12.09 2.72 -2.62
N ALA A 193 11.14 2.15 -3.33
CA ALA A 193 10.64 0.82 -3.06
C ALA A 193 11.57 -0.25 -3.68
N GLY A 194 11.58 -1.45 -3.13
CA GLY A 194 12.31 -2.57 -3.72
C GLY A 194 11.89 -2.83 -5.18
N SER A 195 10.60 -2.66 -5.50
CA SER A 195 10.08 -2.73 -6.88
C SER A 195 10.66 -1.66 -7.82
N GLY A 196 11.28 -0.62 -7.30
CA GLY A 196 11.89 0.46 -8.08
C GLY A 196 13.35 0.22 -8.49
N PHE A 197 14.01 -0.85 -7.99
CA PHE A 197 15.42 -1.08 -8.27
C PHE A 197 15.90 -2.55 -8.16
N LEU A 198 15.07 -3.46 -7.61
CA LEU A 198 15.51 -4.85 -7.42
C LEU A 198 15.31 -5.69 -8.68
N LEU A 199 16.38 -6.40 -9.04
CA LEU A 199 16.40 -7.50 -10.01
C LEU A 199 16.50 -8.81 -9.22
N LEU A 200 15.43 -9.59 -9.18
CA LEU A 200 15.32 -10.77 -8.32
C LEU A 200 15.08 -12.07 -9.09
N PRO A 201 15.51 -13.23 -8.56
CA PRO A 201 15.24 -14.53 -9.17
C PRO A 201 13.77 -14.90 -8.98
N ARG A 202 13.08 -15.15 -10.09
CA ARG A 202 11.66 -15.52 -10.12
C ARG A 202 11.46 -16.92 -9.55
N GLY A 203 10.46 -17.07 -8.67
CA GLY A 203 10.03 -18.36 -8.14
C GLY A 203 10.97 -19.01 -7.12
N VAL A 204 12.11 -18.38 -6.80
CA VAL A 204 13.04 -18.89 -5.77
C VAL A 204 12.40 -18.75 -4.40
N GLN A 205 12.43 -19.86 -3.63
CA GLN A 205 11.92 -19.92 -2.27
C GLN A 205 13.08 -20.06 -1.30
N THR A 206 13.12 -19.19 -0.30
CA THR A 206 14.03 -19.25 0.85
C THR A 206 13.23 -19.02 2.13
N SER A 207 13.76 -19.46 3.29
CA SER A 207 13.10 -19.17 4.57
C SER A 207 13.17 -17.67 4.92
N HIS A 208 14.27 -17.04 4.54
CA HIS A 208 14.49 -15.62 4.78
C HIS A 208 15.53 -15.03 3.82
N SER A 209 15.61 -13.71 3.80
CA SER A 209 16.65 -12.92 3.14
C SER A 209 17.48 -12.19 4.20
N GLN A 210 18.82 -12.19 4.05
CA GLN A 210 19.74 -11.35 4.83
C GLN A 210 20.10 -10.12 4.00
N LEU A 211 19.68 -8.94 4.46
CA LEU A 211 19.92 -7.67 3.81
C LEU A 211 21.01 -6.91 4.56
N SER A 212 22.06 -6.52 3.86
CA SER A 212 23.19 -5.75 4.40
C SER A 212 23.43 -4.47 3.60
N TRP A 213 24.04 -3.48 4.26
CA TRP A 213 24.36 -2.20 3.66
C TRP A 213 25.86 -1.90 3.71
N ASP A 214 26.42 -1.44 2.60
CA ASP A 214 27.73 -0.78 2.55
C ASP A 214 27.51 0.72 2.34
N LEU A 215 27.67 1.49 3.40
CA LEU A 215 27.46 2.96 3.40
C LEU A 215 28.77 3.74 3.23
N SER A 216 29.86 3.09 2.84
CA SER A 216 31.21 3.68 2.81
C SER A 216 31.35 4.90 1.90
N ASP A 217 30.51 5.03 0.87
CA ASP A 217 30.54 6.15 -0.08
C ASP A 217 29.62 7.30 0.34
N LEU A 218 28.83 7.13 1.40
CA LEU A 218 27.92 8.18 1.90
C LEU A 218 28.61 9.08 2.93
N PRO A 219 28.09 10.30 3.17
CA PRO A 219 28.59 11.21 4.21
C PRO A 219 28.68 10.54 5.57
N ALA A 220 29.68 10.91 6.38
CA ALA A 220 29.85 10.41 7.74
C ALA A 220 28.58 10.64 8.58
N GLY A 221 28.14 9.61 9.33
CA GLY A 221 26.93 9.65 10.12
C GLY A 221 25.67 9.24 9.35
N SER A 222 25.79 8.87 8.06
CA SER A 222 24.70 8.27 7.31
C SER A 222 24.26 6.95 7.94
N GLY A 223 22.97 6.63 7.78
CA GLY A 223 22.38 5.37 8.20
C GLY A 223 21.59 4.73 7.07
N ALA A 224 21.03 3.54 7.34
CA ALA A 224 20.12 2.85 6.44
C ALA A 224 18.87 2.39 7.18
N ARG A 225 17.73 2.43 6.50
CA ARG A 225 16.44 1.98 7.02
C ARG A 225 15.61 1.33 5.92
N THR A 226 14.84 0.34 6.32
CA THR A 226 13.87 -0.30 5.45
C THR A 226 12.53 -0.48 6.16
N SER A 227 11.50 -0.84 5.42
CA SER A 227 10.23 -1.30 6.01
C SER A 227 10.43 -2.47 6.98
N PHE A 228 11.52 -3.23 6.82
CA PHE A 228 11.82 -4.43 7.59
C PHE A 228 12.65 -4.16 8.85
N GLY A 229 13.44 -3.07 8.88
CA GLY A 229 14.31 -2.75 10.03
C GLY A 229 15.30 -1.63 9.75
N GLU A 230 16.19 -1.40 10.72
CA GLU A 230 17.30 -0.44 10.65
C GLU A 230 18.61 -1.16 10.35
N GLY A 231 19.46 -0.58 9.49
CA GLY A 231 20.73 -1.17 9.10
C GLY A 231 20.57 -2.55 8.46
N ASP A 232 21.50 -3.45 8.80
CA ASP A 232 21.44 -4.83 8.37
C ASP A 232 20.26 -5.54 9.03
N THR A 233 19.48 -6.30 8.25
CA THR A 233 18.25 -6.91 8.75
C THR A 233 17.94 -8.24 8.07
N GLN A 234 17.19 -9.07 8.76
CA GLN A 234 16.60 -10.28 8.20
C GLN A 234 15.16 -10.02 7.79
N VAL A 235 14.77 -10.56 6.63
CA VAL A 235 13.42 -10.48 6.09
C VAL A 235 12.90 -11.90 5.86
N ASP A 236 11.94 -12.34 6.63
CA ASP A 236 11.37 -13.68 6.52
C ASP A 236 10.60 -13.86 5.21
N GLY A 237 10.70 -15.06 4.64
CA GLY A 237 10.06 -15.44 3.40
C GLY A 237 10.94 -15.34 2.15
N PRO A 238 10.36 -15.52 0.96
CA PRO A 238 11.09 -15.56 -0.30
C PRO A 238 11.67 -14.19 -0.69
N PRO A 239 12.68 -14.15 -1.60
CA PRO A 239 13.31 -12.90 -2.05
C PRO A 239 12.34 -11.87 -2.61
N SER A 240 11.22 -12.31 -3.20
CA SER A 240 10.16 -11.42 -3.71
C SER A 240 9.55 -10.49 -2.66
N ARG A 241 9.61 -10.85 -1.37
CA ARG A 241 9.16 -9.94 -0.29
C ARG A 241 9.95 -8.63 -0.23
N LEU A 242 11.22 -8.67 -0.64
CA LEU A 242 12.07 -7.48 -0.67
C LEU A 242 11.51 -6.38 -1.60
N MET A 243 10.75 -6.76 -2.64
CA MET A 243 10.12 -5.79 -3.54
C MET A 243 9.02 -4.94 -2.86
N GLN A 244 8.45 -5.45 -1.77
CA GLN A 244 7.31 -4.84 -1.06
C GLN A 244 7.73 -4.00 0.14
N GLY A 245 8.95 -3.49 0.16
CA GLY A 245 9.47 -2.64 1.22
C GLY A 245 10.02 -1.33 0.70
N TRP A 246 10.00 -0.31 1.56
CA TRP A 246 10.70 0.94 1.38
C TRP A 246 12.14 0.81 1.84
N TYR A 247 13.03 1.52 1.16
CA TYR A 247 14.46 1.57 1.42
C TYR A 247 14.91 3.02 1.45
N MET A 248 15.75 3.38 2.40
CA MET A 248 16.33 4.71 2.55
C MET A 248 17.74 4.59 3.12
N ALA A 249 18.70 5.29 2.51
CA ALA A 249 20.07 5.38 3.02
C ALA A 249 20.59 6.80 2.82
N GLY A 250 21.30 7.33 3.83
CA GLY A 250 21.86 8.68 3.80
C GLY A 250 21.87 9.38 5.16
N PRO A 251 22.17 10.69 5.18
CA PRO A 251 22.17 11.52 6.39
C PRO A 251 20.73 11.99 6.72
N PHE A 252 19.83 11.06 7.00
CA PHE A 252 18.42 11.38 7.21
C PHE A 252 18.11 11.94 8.60
N GLY A 253 17.13 12.85 8.66
CA GLY A 253 16.44 13.22 9.89
C GLY A 253 15.58 12.06 10.39
N ARG A 254 15.31 12.00 11.70
CA ARG A 254 14.56 10.89 12.30
C ARG A 254 13.68 11.31 13.46
N TYR A 255 12.60 10.57 13.65
CA TYR A 255 11.74 10.58 14.83
C TYR A 255 11.53 9.15 15.31
N VAL A 256 11.55 8.95 16.63
CA VAL A 256 11.24 7.66 17.26
C VAL A 256 10.21 7.94 18.35
N GLY A 257 9.08 7.26 18.26
CA GLY A 257 8.02 7.34 19.25
C GLY A 257 8.47 6.78 20.60
N ALA A 258 7.87 7.26 21.68
CA ALA A 258 8.15 6.83 23.04
C ALA A 258 6.83 6.56 23.79
N GLY A 259 6.89 5.77 24.89
CA GLY A 259 5.70 5.40 25.67
C GLY A 259 4.69 4.64 24.82
N GLN A 260 3.45 5.09 24.78
CA GLN A 260 2.37 4.47 23.99
C GLN A 260 2.64 4.46 22.47
N SER A 261 3.49 5.36 21.97
CA SER A 261 3.88 5.44 20.56
C SER A 261 5.21 4.76 20.25
N ALA A 262 5.75 3.91 21.13
CA ALA A 262 7.07 3.29 20.97
C ALA A 262 7.22 2.43 19.69
N GLY A 263 6.12 1.97 19.10
CA GLY A 263 6.11 1.23 17.83
C GLY A 263 6.20 2.12 16.58
N PHE A 264 6.09 3.45 16.70
CA PHE A 264 6.11 4.37 15.57
C PHE A 264 7.51 4.97 15.36
N SER A 265 7.95 5.03 14.12
CA SER A 265 9.19 5.70 13.74
C SER A 265 9.09 6.39 12.38
N ALA A 266 9.89 7.43 12.19
CA ALA A 266 9.98 8.11 10.90
C ALA A 266 11.41 8.48 10.53
N SER A 267 11.68 8.58 9.23
CA SER A 267 12.95 9.04 8.68
C SER A 267 12.70 9.89 7.44
N TRP A 268 13.51 10.94 7.24
CA TRP A 268 13.36 11.79 6.07
C TRP A 268 14.68 12.25 5.47
N LEU A 269 14.72 12.29 4.14
CA LEU A 269 15.83 12.84 3.35
C LEU A 269 15.42 14.15 2.69
N GLY A 270 16.39 15.08 2.64
CA GLY A 270 16.17 16.41 2.14
C GLY A 270 15.52 17.35 3.16
N ARG A 271 15.31 18.60 2.74
CA ARG A 271 14.72 19.64 3.59
C ARG A 271 13.20 19.57 3.56
N ALA A 272 12.58 19.21 4.68
CA ALA A 272 11.14 19.24 4.82
C ALA A 272 10.61 20.69 4.75
N PRO A 273 9.52 20.96 4.01
CA PRO A 273 8.90 22.28 3.95
C PRO A 273 7.95 22.56 5.13
N PHE A 274 8.04 21.79 6.18
CA PHE A 274 7.31 21.88 7.46
C PHE A 274 8.19 21.34 8.59
N ASP A 275 7.77 21.51 9.83
CA ASP A 275 8.46 20.88 10.97
C ASP A 275 8.20 19.38 10.99
N ALA A 276 9.11 18.62 10.36
CA ALA A 276 8.98 17.17 10.21
C ALA A 276 8.92 16.44 11.57
N ALA A 277 9.65 16.92 12.58
CA ALA A 277 9.66 16.30 13.90
C ALA A 277 8.31 16.50 14.61
N ALA A 278 7.73 17.69 14.54
CA ALA A 278 6.42 18.00 15.10
C ALA A 278 5.31 17.23 14.38
N GLU A 279 5.34 17.15 13.05
CA GLU A 279 4.37 16.38 12.28
C GLU A 279 4.46 14.89 12.57
N MET A 280 5.66 14.33 12.73
CA MET A 280 5.82 12.91 13.08
C MET A 280 5.44 12.61 14.54
N ALA A 281 5.62 13.55 15.46
CA ALA A 281 5.11 13.44 16.82
C ALA A 281 3.58 13.43 16.86
N TRP A 282 2.94 14.24 16.02
CA TRP A 282 1.49 14.21 15.83
C TRP A 282 1.03 12.88 15.20
N ALA A 283 1.69 12.43 14.13
CA ALA A 283 1.37 11.18 13.45
C ALA A 283 1.50 9.96 14.36
N ALA A 284 2.49 9.94 15.26
CA ALA A 284 2.67 8.88 16.25
C ALA A 284 1.49 8.81 17.23
N LYS A 285 0.93 9.95 17.65
CA LYS A 285 -0.29 9.99 18.47
C LYS A 285 -1.52 9.52 17.68
N ALA A 286 -1.62 9.95 16.42
CA ALA A 286 -2.68 9.51 15.52
C ALA A 286 -2.65 7.98 15.32
N TYR A 287 -1.47 7.40 15.11
CA TYR A 287 -1.31 5.95 14.97
C TYR A 287 -1.73 5.18 16.24
N THR A 288 -1.34 5.69 17.42
CA THR A 288 -1.79 5.12 18.71
C THR A 288 -3.31 5.14 18.82
N TYR A 289 -3.93 6.30 18.54
CA TYR A 289 -5.39 6.43 18.54
C TYR A 289 -6.07 5.46 17.55
N LEU A 290 -5.55 5.31 16.33
CA LEU A 290 -6.10 4.37 15.36
C LEU A 290 -6.05 2.93 15.87
N GLY A 291 -4.96 2.53 16.52
CA GLY A 291 -4.85 1.21 17.15
C GLY A 291 -5.92 0.97 18.21
N GLU A 292 -6.16 1.98 19.05
CA GLU A 292 -7.22 1.94 20.06
C GLU A 292 -8.62 1.93 19.46
N ALA A 293 -8.86 2.71 18.40
CA ALA A 293 -10.17 2.85 17.77
C ALA A 293 -10.59 1.60 16.95
N PHE A 294 -9.66 0.96 16.26
CA PHE A 294 -9.94 -0.27 15.49
C PHE A 294 -9.94 -1.54 16.34
N GLU A 295 -9.16 -1.59 17.44
CA GLU A 295 -9.13 -2.62 18.51
C GLU A 295 -8.77 -4.06 18.10
N TYR A 296 -8.83 -4.46 16.83
CA TYR A 296 -8.69 -5.87 16.45
C TYR A 296 -7.25 -6.32 16.14
N LEU A 297 -6.27 -5.39 16.09
CA LEU A 297 -4.84 -5.71 16.00
C LEU A 297 -4.19 -5.48 17.37
N ASP A 298 -3.93 -6.55 18.11
CA ASP A 298 -3.26 -6.50 19.40
C ASP A 298 -2.18 -7.60 19.46
N PRO A 299 -0.89 -7.25 19.61
CA PRO A 299 -0.37 -5.87 19.65
C PRO A 299 -0.42 -5.17 18.28
N VAL A 300 -0.60 -3.85 18.31
CA VAL A 300 -0.51 -3.03 17.09
C VAL A 300 0.91 -3.13 16.53
N PRO A 301 1.09 -3.49 15.24
CA PRO A 301 2.42 -3.65 14.66
C PRO A 301 3.23 -2.36 14.67
N PRO A 302 4.57 -2.43 14.72
CA PRO A 302 5.40 -1.25 14.51
C PRO A 302 5.14 -0.61 13.14
N TYR A 303 5.08 0.73 13.09
CA TYR A 303 4.85 1.48 11.85
C TYR A 303 6.01 2.40 11.51
N ARG A 304 6.38 2.45 10.21
CA ARG A 304 7.52 3.25 9.75
C ARG A 304 7.12 4.21 8.66
N VAL A 305 7.37 5.49 8.90
CA VAL A 305 7.17 6.55 7.90
C VAL A 305 8.52 6.93 7.28
N PHE A 306 8.54 6.94 5.96
CA PHE A 306 9.64 7.46 5.16
C PHE A 306 9.17 8.74 4.47
N MET A 307 10.00 9.78 4.47
CA MET A 307 9.72 10.99 3.70
C MET A 307 10.92 11.35 2.85
N ARG A 308 10.67 11.79 1.62
CA ARG A 308 11.70 12.34 0.76
C ARG A 308 11.26 13.65 0.14
N PHE A 309 12.18 14.59 0.08
CA PHE A 309 12.00 15.89 -0.55
C PHE A 309 12.98 15.99 -1.70
N VAL A 310 12.50 15.80 -2.93
CA VAL A 310 13.32 15.59 -4.13
C VAL A 310 13.31 16.81 -5.04
N ASP A 311 14.40 17.03 -5.75
CA ASP A 311 14.49 18.06 -6.76
C ASP A 311 13.83 17.61 -8.07
N GLY A 312 12.98 18.48 -8.60
CA GLY A 312 12.31 18.28 -9.87
C GLY A 312 11.20 17.20 -9.85
N ALA A 313 10.21 17.41 -10.70
CA ALA A 313 9.08 16.51 -10.90
C ALA A 313 9.48 15.21 -11.63
N PRO A 314 8.72 14.11 -11.43
CA PRO A 314 7.57 13.96 -10.54
C PRO A 314 8.00 13.80 -9.08
N CYS A 315 7.30 14.41 -8.15
CA CYS A 315 7.72 14.44 -6.75
C CYS A 315 6.58 14.38 -5.73
N GLY A 316 5.33 14.36 -6.14
CA GLY A 316 4.20 14.24 -5.22
C GLY A 316 3.80 12.79 -4.96
N GLY A 317 3.12 12.56 -3.86
CA GLY A 317 2.44 11.31 -3.57
C GLY A 317 2.83 10.67 -2.24
N GLY A 318 2.00 9.72 -1.83
CA GLY A 318 2.21 8.81 -0.72
C GLY A 318 1.84 7.40 -1.12
N THR A 319 2.37 6.39 -0.44
CA THR A 319 1.99 5.00 -0.68
C THR A 319 2.42 4.12 0.49
N ALA A 320 1.50 3.30 0.98
CA ALA A 320 1.78 2.29 1.99
C ALA A 320 2.36 1.00 1.36
N LEU A 321 3.32 0.40 2.04
CA LEU A 321 3.80 -0.97 1.79
C LEU A 321 3.93 -1.69 3.14
N GLY A 322 3.04 -2.64 3.40
CA GLY A 322 2.96 -3.30 4.70
C GLY A 322 2.75 -2.28 5.83
N ALA A 323 3.44 -2.47 6.94
CA ALA A 323 3.40 -1.55 8.09
C ALA A 323 4.35 -0.35 7.90
N SER A 324 4.33 0.26 6.71
CA SER A 324 5.20 1.39 6.39
C SER A 324 4.65 2.23 5.23
N PHE A 325 5.12 3.45 5.13
CA PHE A 325 4.62 4.44 4.19
C PHE A 325 5.75 5.34 3.68
N MET A 326 5.74 5.66 2.38
CA MET A 326 6.61 6.66 1.79
C MET A 326 5.81 7.90 1.39
N TYR A 327 6.19 9.06 1.91
CA TYR A 327 5.73 10.37 1.48
C TYR A 327 6.78 11.04 0.62
N SER A 328 6.41 11.48 -0.58
CA SER A 328 7.31 12.15 -1.52
C SER A 328 6.75 13.51 -1.88
N ARG A 329 7.59 14.55 -1.82
CA ARG A 329 7.26 15.91 -2.25
C ARG A 329 8.41 16.53 -3.01
N CYS A 330 8.09 17.52 -3.85
CA CYS A 330 9.12 18.39 -4.38
C CYS A 330 9.77 19.19 -3.26
N ALA A 331 11.08 19.35 -3.31
CA ALA A 331 11.77 20.35 -2.53
C ALA A 331 11.23 21.75 -2.88
N LEU A 332 10.99 22.55 -1.89
CA LEU A 332 10.58 23.95 -2.05
C LEU A 332 11.79 24.88 -1.94
N ALA A 333 11.67 26.08 -2.50
CA ALA A 333 12.67 27.13 -2.34
C ALA A 333 12.87 27.47 -0.86
N GLU A 334 14.02 28.07 -0.54
CA GLU A 334 14.32 28.47 0.83
C GLU A 334 13.32 29.51 1.33
N GLY A 335 12.75 29.26 2.51
CA GLY A 335 11.71 30.10 3.11
C GLY A 335 10.28 29.77 2.72
N GLU A 336 10.08 28.93 1.71
CA GLU A 336 8.74 28.42 1.38
C GLU A 336 8.33 27.28 2.33
N THR A 337 7.03 27.22 2.62
CA THR A 337 6.41 26.18 3.45
C THR A 337 5.27 25.51 2.72
N ALA A 338 5.02 24.25 3.04
CA ALA A 338 3.87 23.50 2.52
C ALA A 338 2.84 23.23 3.61
N ALA A 339 1.62 22.92 3.18
CA ALA A 339 0.59 22.43 4.08
C ALA A 339 1.03 21.11 4.75
N SER A 340 0.53 20.89 5.96
CA SER A 340 0.76 19.67 6.72
C SER A 340 0.26 18.43 5.96
N PRO A 341 0.98 17.29 6.01
CA PRO A 341 0.58 16.04 5.33
C PRO A 341 -0.40 15.19 6.15
N ARG A 342 -1.06 15.71 7.17
CA ARG A 342 -1.80 14.93 8.19
C ARG A 342 -2.89 14.04 7.63
N GLU A 343 -3.71 14.53 6.69
CA GLU A 343 -4.75 13.70 6.05
C GLU A 343 -4.11 12.52 5.32
N THR A 344 -3.05 12.78 4.55
CA THR A 344 -2.29 11.73 3.86
C THR A 344 -1.70 10.71 4.84
N LEU A 345 -1.07 11.19 5.92
CA LEU A 345 -0.49 10.30 6.93
C LEU A 345 -1.53 9.39 7.57
N VAL A 346 -2.71 9.92 7.93
CA VAL A 346 -3.80 9.12 8.50
C VAL A 346 -4.36 8.14 7.46
N HIS A 347 -4.54 8.56 6.22
CA HIS A 347 -5.00 7.68 5.13
C HIS A 347 -4.08 6.45 4.99
N GLU A 348 -2.77 6.67 4.91
CA GLU A 348 -1.81 5.58 4.78
C GLU A 348 -1.75 4.67 6.03
N MET A 349 -1.89 5.25 7.21
CA MET A 349 -1.96 4.47 8.44
C MET A 349 -3.25 3.63 8.51
N VAL A 350 -4.39 4.15 8.08
CA VAL A 350 -5.69 3.44 8.08
C VAL A 350 -5.65 2.17 7.22
N HIS A 351 -4.82 2.13 6.16
CA HIS A 351 -4.62 0.91 5.36
C HIS A 351 -4.16 -0.30 6.19
N MET A 352 -3.51 -0.10 7.35
CA MET A 352 -3.15 -1.19 8.27
C MET A 352 -4.36 -2.00 8.73
N TRP A 353 -5.50 -1.34 8.90
CA TRP A 353 -6.72 -1.96 9.42
C TRP A 353 -7.72 -2.29 8.32
N VAL A 354 -7.92 -1.40 7.37
CA VAL A 354 -8.91 -1.60 6.30
C VAL A 354 -8.53 -2.76 5.37
N GLY A 355 -7.30 -2.79 4.85
CA GLY A 355 -6.82 -3.79 3.87
C GLY A 355 -7.67 -3.83 2.60
N GLY A 356 -7.76 -5.01 1.94
CA GLY A 356 -8.45 -5.20 0.67
C GLY A 356 -9.42 -6.38 0.66
N ILE A 357 -10.09 -6.56 -0.48
CA ILE A 357 -10.87 -7.74 -0.83
C ILE A 357 -10.36 -8.32 -2.14
N GLU A 358 -10.60 -9.61 -2.38
CA GLU A 358 -10.22 -10.29 -3.62
C GLU A 358 -11.08 -9.85 -4.81
N GLY A 359 -10.44 -9.76 -5.98
CA GLY A 359 -11.10 -9.44 -7.23
C GLY A 359 -10.11 -8.98 -8.29
N PRO A 360 -10.58 -8.66 -9.51
CA PRO A 360 -9.71 -8.18 -10.56
C PRO A 360 -8.94 -6.92 -10.13
N GLN A 361 -7.67 -6.87 -10.48
CA GLN A 361 -6.75 -5.80 -10.11
C GLN A 361 -7.33 -4.42 -10.46
N GLY A 362 -7.30 -3.50 -9.50
CA GLY A 362 -7.83 -2.14 -9.63
C GLY A 362 -9.36 -2.04 -9.52
N VAL A 363 -10.12 -3.09 -9.83
CA VAL A 363 -11.58 -3.08 -9.71
C VAL A 363 -12.02 -3.01 -8.25
N THR A 364 -11.22 -3.54 -7.33
CA THR A 364 -11.50 -3.53 -5.88
C THR A 364 -11.07 -2.25 -5.16
N SER A 365 -10.52 -1.26 -5.88
CA SER A 365 -10.07 0.01 -5.29
C SER A 365 -11.17 0.79 -4.56
N TRP A 366 -12.44 0.59 -4.92
CA TRP A 366 -13.58 1.16 -4.19
C TRP A 366 -13.61 0.73 -2.72
N PHE A 367 -13.14 -0.50 -2.42
CA PHE A 367 -13.03 -1.00 -1.05
C PHE A 367 -11.72 -0.49 -0.43
N THR A 368 -10.58 -0.85 -1.02
CA THR A 368 -9.27 -0.53 -0.46
C THR A 368 -9.10 0.97 -0.22
N GLU A 369 -9.40 1.79 -1.23
CA GLU A 369 -9.21 3.24 -1.15
C GLU A 369 -10.44 3.98 -0.64
N GLY A 370 -11.62 3.56 -1.09
CA GLY A 370 -12.86 4.21 -0.71
C GLY A 370 -13.19 4.05 0.78
N LEU A 371 -13.01 2.85 1.33
CA LEU A 371 -13.21 2.60 2.76
C LEU A 371 -12.10 3.27 3.59
N THR A 372 -10.86 3.25 3.12
CA THR A 372 -9.76 3.97 3.76
C THR A 372 -10.03 5.47 3.80
N THR A 373 -10.50 6.07 2.69
CA THR A 373 -10.88 7.48 2.64
C THR A 373 -12.02 7.80 3.62
N HIS A 374 -13.03 6.93 3.68
CA HIS A 374 -14.14 7.08 4.63
C HIS A 374 -13.62 7.07 6.07
N TYR A 375 -12.84 6.05 6.46
CA TYR A 375 -12.31 5.93 7.82
C TYR A 375 -11.26 6.99 8.14
N THR A 376 -10.44 7.42 7.21
CA THR A 376 -9.50 8.53 7.43
C THR A 376 -10.20 9.74 8.02
N ARG A 377 -11.25 10.19 7.36
CA ARG A 377 -12.01 11.37 7.78
C ARG A 377 -12.77 11.15 9.09
N LEU A 378 -13.42 10.00 9.19
CA LEU A 378 -14.20 9.66 10.37
C LEU A 378 -13.30 9.52 11.61
N MET A 379 -12.15 8.89 11.51
CA MET A 379 -11.19 8.73 12.61
C MET A 379 -10.52 10.07 12.96
N MET A 380 -10.21 10.91 11.97
CA MET A 380 -9.70 12.26 12.26
C MET A 380 -10.73 13.09 13.02
N LEU A 381 -12.01 12.98 12.69
CA LEU A 381 -13.10 13.65 13.41
C LEU A 381 -13.27 13.09 14.82
N ARG A 382 -13.43 11.77 14.96
CA ARG A 382 -13.67 11.09 16.25
C ARG A 382 -12.51 11.22 17.23
N GLY A 383 -11.28 11.16 16.72
CA GLY A 383 -10.05 11.30 17.51
C GLY A 383 -9.63 12.74 17.81
N GLU A 384 -10.46 13.71 17.47
CA GLU A 384 -10.13 15.15 17.61
C GLU A 384 -8.80 15.55 16.95
N LEU A 385 -8.40 14.75 15.92
CA LEU A 385 -7.21 15.02 15.12
C LEU A 385 -7.46 16.14 14.11
N ASP A 386 -8.73 16.43 13.84
CA ASP A 386 -9.17 17.55 13.01
C ASP A 386 -10.50 18.14 13.53
N SER A 387 -10.85 19.32 13.05
CA SER A 387 -12.08 20.01 13.42
C SER A 387 -13.30 19.49 12.64
N VAL A 388 -14.51 19.70 13.19
CA VAL A 388 -15.77 19.42 12.48
C VAL A 388 -15.88 20.21 11.18
N ALA A 389 -15.34 21.44 11.16
CA ALA A 389 -15.31 22.27 9.96
C ALA A 389 -14.42 21.66 8.86
N ALA A 390 -13.24 21.15 9.22
CA ALA A 390 -12.34 20.47 8.30
C ALA A 390 -12.95 19.17 7.77
N TYR A 391 -13.61 18.38 8.62
CA TYR A 391 -14.37 17.20 8.19
C TYR A 391 -15.41 17.56 7.10
N GLY A 392 -16.18 18.64 7.29
CA GLY A 392 -17.12 19.13 6.27
C GLY A 392 -16.43 19.59 4.98
N ALA A 393 -15.25 20.22 5.09
CA ALA A 393 -14.45 20.61 3.94
C ALA A 393 -13.94 19.39 3.15
N HIS A 394 -13.49 18.34 3.82
CA HIS A 394 -13.07 17.08 3.18
C HIS A 394 -14.22 16.37 2.46
N ILE A 395 -15.43 16.35 3.04
CA ILE A 395 -16.63 15.81 2.36
C ILE A 395 -16.89 16.57 1.08
N ASN A 396 -16.94 17.90 1.14
CA ASN A 396 -17.25 18.74 -0.01
C ASN A 396 -16.11 18.77 -1.05
N HIS A 397 -14.87 18.59 -0.62
CA HIS A 397 -13.76 18.34 -1.55
C HIS A 397 -14.00 17.06 -2.38
N SER A 398 -14.38 15.95 -1.74
CA SER A 398 -14.75 14.73 -2.47
C SER A 398 -15.96 14.92 -3.37
N ALA A 399 -16.95 15.69 -2.94
CA ALA A 399 -18.10 16.01 -3.78
C ALA A 399 -17.67 16.78 -5.04
N GLN A 400 -16.80 17.79 -4.89
CA GLN A 400 -16.26 18.56 -6.01
C GLN A 400 -15.40 17.67 -6.93
N ALA A 401 -14.52 16.84 -6.39
CA ALA A 401 -13.64 15.97 -7.15
C ALA A 401 -14.39 14.87 -7.93
N LEU A 402 -15.49 14.34 -7.36
CA LEU A 402 -16.31 13.34 -8.03
C LEU A 402 -17.32 13.96 -8.98
N TYR A 403 -18.16 14.88 -8.46
CA TYR A 403 -19.31 15.41 -9.20
C TYR A 403 -18.92 16.49 -10.22
N GLY A 404 -17.76 17.14 -10.04
CA GLY A 404 -17.21 18.09 -10.99
C GLY A 404 -16.43 17.45 -12.15
N LEU A 405 -16.27 16.12 -12.16
CA LEU A 405 -15.50 15.41 -13.18
C LEU A 405 -16.41 14.95 -14.33
N ALA A 406 -16.03 15.22 -15.57
CA ALA A 406 -16.76 14.74 -16.76
C ALA A 406 -16.89 13.21 -16.82
N ALA A 407 -15.89 12.52 -16.29
CA ALA A 407 -15.76 11.05 -16.21
C ALA A 407 -16.43 10.44 -14.97
N GLN A 408 -17.25 11.18 -14.22
CA GLN A 408 -17.82 10.75 -12.94
C GLN A 408 -18.63 9.45 -13.00
N ASP A 409 -19.15 9.08 -14.17
CA ASP A 409 -20.03 7.90 -14.36
C ASP A 409 -19.28 6.69 -14.97
N LEU A 410 -17.95 6.74 -15.09
CA LEU A 410 -17.17 5.58 -15.58
C LEU A 410 -17.37 4.36 -14.68
N SER A 411 -17.51 3.19 -15.32
CA SER A 411 -17.52 1.89 -14.65
C SER A 411 -16.16 1.59 -13.99
N ALA A 412 -16.14 0.66 -13.05
CA ALA A 412 -14.89 0.24 -12.41
C ALA A 412 -13.85 -0.29 -13.43
N GLN A 413 -14.30 -0.98 -14.48
CA GLN A 413 -13.40 -1.49 -15.53
C GLN A 413 -12.85 -0.38 -16.43
N GLU A 414 -13.66 0.62 -16.79
CA GLU A 414 -13.19 1.77 -17.56
C GLU A 414 -12.17 2.60 -16.78
N ILE A 415 -12.38 2.77 -15.47
CA ILE A 415 -11.40 3.44 -14.59
C ILE A 415 -10.07 2.67 -14.60
N VAL A 416 -10.11 1.34 -14.48
CA VAL A 416 -8.89 0.49 -14.53
C VAL A 416 -8.20 0.60 -15.88
N ALA A 417 -8.93 0.67 -16.98
CA ALA A 417 -8.34 0.81 -18.31
C ALA A 417 -7.56 2.13 -18.48
N VAL A 418 -8.01 3.21 -17.84
CA VAL A 418 -7.27 4.49 -17.77
C VAL A 418 -6.09 4.37 -16.79
N GLY A 419 -6.35 3.75 -15.62
CA GLY A 419 -5.35 3.45 -14.61
C GLY A 419 -4.54 4.67 -14.17
N PHE A 420 -3.21 4.57 -14.23
CA PHE A 420 -2.28 5.64 -13.84
C PHE A 420 -2.08 6.74 -14.90
N ALA A 421 -2.77 6.68 -16.04
CA ALA A 421 -2.65 7.69 -17.10
C ALA A 421 -3.37 9.00 -16.73
N ASP A 422 -4.41 8.93 -15.90
CA ASP A 422 -5.19 10.08 -15.43
C ASP A 422 -5.43 9.98 -13.92
N GLY A 423 -4.91 10.96 -13.18
CA GLY A 423 -4.99 10.99 -11.71
C GLY A 423 -6.42 11.22 -11.21
N ASP A 424 -7.19 12.07 -11.87
CA ASP A 424 -8.56 12.40 -11.44
C ASP A 424 -9.49 11.21 -11.64
N ILE A 425 -9.40 10.54 -12.79
CA ILE A 425 -10.15 9.30 -13.05
C ILE A 425 -9.76 8.21 -12.08
N ARG A 426 -8.46 8.06 -11.82
CA ARG A 426 -7.95 7.07 -10.87
C ARG A 426 -8.48 7.28 -9.45
N HIS A 427 -8.78 8.53 -9.04
CA HIS A 427 -9.32 8.84 -7.72
C HIS A 427 -10.86 8.68 -7.60
N ILE A 428 -11.58 8.40 -8.69
CA ILE A 428 -13.02 8.14 -8.62
C ILE A 428 -13.38 7.08 -7.57
N PRO A 429 -12.71 5.91 -7.48
CA PRO A 429 -13.01 4.90 -6.47
C PRO A 429 -12.85 5.38 -5.03
N TYR A 430 -11.92 6.31 -4.75
CA TYR A 430 -11.72 6.93 -3.44
C TYR A 430 -12.96 7.70 -3.00
N HIS A 431 -13.44 8.59 -3.86
CA HIS A 431 -14.55 9.47 -3.55
C HIS A 431 -15.90 8.75 -3.63
N ARG A 432 -16.11 7.96 -4.69
CA ARG A 432 -17.33 7.17 -4.88
C ARG A 432 -17.47 6.12 -3.79
N GLY A 433 -16.38 5.42 -3.46
CA GLY A 433 -16.35 4.43 -2.40
C GLY A 433 -16.61 5.05 -1.03
N ALA A 434 -15.97 6.18 -0.70
CA ALA A 434 -16.22 6.87 0.57
C ALA A 434 -17.68 7.29 0.73
N PHE A 435 -18.32 7.77 -0.33
CA PHE A 435 -19.75 8.12 -0.32
C PHE A 435 -20.65 6.89 -0.19
N TYR A 436 -20.28 5.79 -0.84
CA TYR A 436 -21.00 4.52 -0.72
C TYR A 436 -20.95 3.98 0.72
N PHE A 437 -19.79 4.02 1.38
CA PHE A 437 -19.65 3.57 2.76
C PHE A 437 -20.38 4.49 3.75
N ALA A 438 -20.35 5.79 3.54
CA ALA A 438 -21.12 6.74 4.33
C ALA A 438 -22.65 6.52 4.19
N ASP A 439 -23.12 6.24 2.96
CA ASP A 439 -24.52 5.86 2.71
C ASP A 439 -24.89 4.56 3.44
N LEU A 440 -24.03 3.56 3.37
CA LEU A 440 -24.25 2.28 4.06
C LEU A 440 -24.33 2.45 5.58
N ASP A 441 -23.40 3.18 6.19
CA ASP A 441 -23.41 3.40 7.65
C ASP A 441 -24.72 4.05 8.10
N ALA A 442 -25.17 5.10 7.40
CA ALA A 442 -26.42 5.76 7.73
C ALA A 442 -27.64 4.84 7.60
N ARG A 443 -27.69 4.01 6.57
CA ARG A 443 -28.79 3.06 6.35
C ARG A 443 -28.78 1.91 7.35
N ILE A 444 -27.61 1.39 7.73
CA ILE A 444 -27.46 0.39 8.78
C ILE A 444 -27.96 0.96 10.11
N ARG A 445 -27.56 2.19 10.46
CA ARG A 445 -28.03 2.88 11.67
C ARG A 445 -29.55 3.08 11.65
N GLU A 446 -30.11 3.58 10.57
CA GLU A 446 -31.55 3.80 10.44
C GLU A 446 -32.34 2.49 10.64
N ARG A 447 -31.96 1.42 9.93
CA ARG A 447 -32.66 0.12 10.01
C ARG A 447 -32.55 -0.55 11.36
N SER A 448 -31.44 -0.36 12.05
CA SER A 448 -31.19 -0.94 13.37
C SER A 448 -31.65 -0.07 14.54
N GLY A 449 -32.23 1.10 14.28
CA GLY A 449 -32.52 2.08 15.32
C GLY A 449 -31.28 2.58 16.04
N GLY A 450 -30.14 2.67 15.36
CA GLY A 450 -28.86 3.14 15.90
C GLY A 450 -28.05 2.10 16.66
N THR A 451 -28.51 0.85 16.76
CA THR A 451 -27.82 -0.21 17.51
C THR A 451 -26.67 -0.86 16.74
N ARG A 452 -26.63 -0.70 15.42
CA ARG A 452 -25.58 -1.20 14.53
C ARG A 452 -25.01 -0.08 13.69
N THR A 453 -23.74 -0.19 13.38
CA THR A 453 -22.98 0.75 12.56
C THR A 453 -22.15 -0.02 11.53
N LEU A 454 -21.59 0.66 10.54
CA LEU A 454 -20.64 0.06 9.62
C LEU A 454 -19.46 -0.57 10.37
N ASP A 455 -18.96 0.04 11.44
CA ASP A 455 -17.88 -0.50 12.28
C ASP A 455 -18.26 -1.88 12.84
N THR A 456 -19.48 -2.03 13.37
CA THR A 456 -19.96 -3.31 13.93
C THR A 456 -20.15 -4.40 12.89
N VAL A 457 -20.41 -4.02 11.63
CA VAL A 457 -20.56 -4.95 10.49
C VAL A 457 -19.20 -5.38 9.95
N LEU A 458 -18.24 -4.46 9.87
CA LEU A 458 -16.92 -4.73 9.29
C LEU A 458 -15.95 -5.41 10.25
N ARG A 459 -16.06 -5.18 11.56
CA ARG A 459 -15.15 -5.77 12.56
C ARG A 459 -15.00 -7.29 12.41
N PRO A 460 -16.06 -8.11 12.35
CA PRO A 460 -15.92 -9.56 12.16
C PRO A 460 -15.22 -9.93 10.85
N MET A 461 -15.41 -9.14 9.79
CA MET A 461 -14.72 -9.33 8.52
C MET A 461 -13.21 -9.06 8.66
N PHE A 462 -12.83 -8.00 9.35
CA PHE A 462 -11.43 -7.66 9.58
C PHE A 462 -10.73 -8.71 10.46
N GLU A 463 -11.37 -9.17 11.53
CA GLU A 463 -10.88 -10.23 12.41
C GLU A 463 -10.71 -11.56 11.67
N ALA A 464 -11.70 -11.95 10.86
CA ALA A 464 -11.64 -13.17 10.05
C ALA A 464 -10.51 -13.12 9.00
N ARG A 465 -10.26 -11.93 8.41
CA ARG A 465 -9.14 -11.72 7.50
C ARG A 465 -7.78 -11.86 8.20
N GLN A 466 -7.63 -11.38 9.43
CA GLN A 466 -6.42 -11.60 10.23
C GLN A 466 -6.19 -13.11 10.51
N ALA A 467 -7.26 -13.89 10.57
CA ALA A 467 -7.22 -15.35 10.67
C ALA A 467 -6.98 -16.05 9.30
N GLY A 468 -6.69 -15.30 8.23
CA GLY A 468 -6.38 -15.84 6.91
C GLY A 468 -7.60 -16.10 6.01
N GLN A 469 -8.79 -15.62 6.37
CA GLN A 469 -9.96 -15.69 5.49
C GLN A 469 -9.89 -14.59 4.43
N THR A 470 -10.35 -14.93 3.23
CA THR A 470 -10.45 -13.99 2.10
C THR A 470 -11.90 -13.62 1.84
N PHE A 471 -12.11 -12.42 1.30
CA PHE A 471 -13.43 -11.89 0.97
C PHE A 471 -13.37 -11.31 -0.44
N ASP A 472 -14.40 -11.59 -1.22
CA ASP A 472 -14.60 -11.10 -2.58
C ASP A 472 -15.90 -10.26 -2.67
N HIS A 473 -16.26 -9.82 -3.87
CA HIS A 473 -17.50 -9.09 -4.11
C HIS A 473 -18.75 -9.91 -3.72
N ALA A 474 -18.74 -11.22 -3.87
CA ALA A 474 -19.89 -12.07 -3.50
C ALA A 474 -20.06 -12.11 -1.97
N ALA A 475 -18.95 -12.27 -1.24
CA ALA A 475 -18.95 -12.22 0.22
C ALA A 475 -19.37 -10.83 0.73
N TRP A 476 -18.89 -9.77 0.09
CA TRP A 476 -19.32 -8.40 0.38
C TRP A 476 -20.83 -8.22 0.20
N ILE A 477 -21.39 -8.61 -0.95
CA ILE A 477 -22.81 -8.50 -1.25
C ILE A 477 -23.65 -9.29 -0.25
N ALA A 478 -23.21 -10.48 0.17
CA ALA A 478 -23.89 -11.27 1.20
C ALA A 478 -23.90 -10.55 2.54
N LEU A 479 -22.76 -9.95 2.93
CA LEU A 479 -22.62 -9.18 4.18
C LEU A 479 -23.58 -8.00 4.22
N ILE A 480 -23.53 -7.12 3.21
CA ILE A 480 -24.41 -5.94 3.18
C ILE A 480 -25.88 -6.30 2.96
N GLY A 481 -26.17 -7.38 2.23
CA GLY A 481 -27.53 -7.88 2.02
C GLY A 481 -28.23 -8.31 3.30
N ALA A 482 -27.49 -8.85 4.24
CA ALA A 482 -28.00 -9.17 5.58
C ALA A 482 -28.39 -7.92 6.37
N GLU A 483 -27.70 -6.79 6.18
CA GLU A 483 -27.92 -5.54 6.89
C GLU A 483 -29.01 -4.67 6.27
N ILE A 484 -28.95 -4.44 4.94
CA ILE A 484 -29.81 -3.46 4.26
C ILE A 484 -30.85 -4.10 3.32
N GLY A 485 -30.85 -5.45 3.23
CA GLY A 485 -31.87 -6.20 2.48
C GLY A 485 -31.47 -6.56 1.05
N PRO A 486 -32.39 -7.21 0.30
CA PRO A 486 -32.07 -7.88 -0.98
C PRO A 486 -31.69 -6.92 -2.12
N ALA A 487 -32.05 -5.65 -2.06
CA ALA A 487 -31.65 -4.64 -3.04
C ALA A 487 -30.15 -4.32 -3.02
N ALA A 488 -29.44 -4.71 -1.96
CA ALA A 488 -28.02 -4.40 -1.74
C ALA A 488 -27.12 -4.83 -2.92
N ARG A 489 -27.39 -5.99 -3.51
CA ARG A 489 -26.66 -6.49 -4.70
C ARG A 489 -26.76 -5.51 -5.86
N GLU A 490 -27.99 -5.21 -6.30
CA GLU A 490 -28.22 -4.35 -7.46
C GLU A 490 -27.67 -2.95 -7.22
N GLU A 491 -27.86 -2.43 -6.03
CA GLU A 491 -27.33 -1.11 -5.66
C GLU A 491 -25.79 -1.07 -5.68
N PHE A 492 -25.13 -2.12 -5.19
CA PHE A 492 -23.68 -2.24 -5.25
C PHE A 492 -23.19 -2.31 -6.70
N GLU A 493 -23.77 -3.19 -7.50
CA GLU A 493 -23.42 -3.36 -8.90
C GLU A 493 -23.64 -2.07 -9.70
N ALA A 494 -24.77 -1.39 -9.48
CA ALA A 494 -25.10 -0.12 -10.13
C ALA A 494 -24.10 0.99 -9.75
N ARG A 495 -23.96 1.26 -8.46
CA ARG A 495 -23.20 2.40 -7.94
C ARG A 495 -21.70 2.24 -8.06
N ILE A 496 -21.20 1.02 -7.80
CA ILE A 496 -19.76 0.75 -7.71
C ILE A 496 -19.21 0.18 -9.01
N LEU A 497 -19.84 -0.89 -9.55
CA LEU A 497 -19.28 -1.57 -10.71
C LEU A 497 -19.63 -0.84 -12.02
N ARG A 498 -20.89 -0.40 -12.20
CA ARG A 498 -21.32 0.31 -13.41
C ARG A 498 -21.11 1.83 -13.36
N GLY A 499 -20.86 2.40 -12.19
CA GLY A 499 -20.61 3.85 -12.04
C GLY A 499 -21.85 4.72 -12.03
N GLU A 500 -23.04 4.15 -11.83
CA GLU A 500 -24.29 4.90 -11.83
C GLU A 500 -24.31 5.91 -10.67
N ALA A 501 -24.72 7.13 -10.99
CA ALA A 501 -24.81 8.19 -10.01
C ALA A 501 -25.86 7.88 -8.93
N PHE A 502 -25.55 8.19 -7.69
CA PHE A 502 -26.47 8.03 -6.58
C PHE A 502 -26.38 9.21 -5.61
N ALA A 503 -27.46 9.42 -4.87
CA ALA A 503 -27.52 10.37 -3.78
C ALA A 503 -27.27 9.60 -2.46
N PRO A 504 -26.17 9.86 -1.73
CA PRO A 504 -25.98 9.28 -0.40
C PRO A 504 -27.16 9.64 0.53
N HIS A 505 -27.41 8.78 1.52
CA HIS A 505 -28.45 9.03 2.52
C HIS A 505 -28.35 10.45 3.10
N PRO A 506 -29.46 11.15 3.39
CA PRO A 506 -29.39 12.52 3.93
C PRO A 506 -28.51 12.67 5.17
N ASN A 507 -28.45 11.64 6.02
CA ASN A 507 -27.64 11.58 7.24
C ASN A 507 -26.30 10.85 7.03
N ALA A 508 -25.80 10.69 5.81
CA ALA A 508 -24.58 9.93 5.51
C ALA A 508 -23.35 10.45 6.28
N PHE A 509 -23.34 11.71 6.65
CA PHE A 509 -22.23 12.35 7.39
C PHE A 509 -22.64 12.83 8.79
N GLY A 510 -23.61 12.14 9.39
CA GLY A 510 -24.06 12.39 10.74
C GLY A 510 -25.01 13.60 10.88
N PRO A 511 -25.42 13.90 12.12
CA PRO A 511 -26.44 14.91 12.38
C PRO A 511 -25.96 16.34 12.12
N CYS A 512 -24.66 16.52 11.95
CA CYS A 512 -24.02 17.82 11.83
C CYS A 512 -24.02 18.40 10.42
N PHE A 513 -24.36 17.59 9.43
CA PHE A 513 -24.32 17.98 8.04
C PHE A 513 -25.62 17.63 7.32
N THR A 514 -26.20 18.61 6.67
CA THR A 514 -27.40 18.42 5.86
C THR A 514 -27.03 18.42 4.38
N ARG A 515 -27.52 17.42 3.67
CA ARG A 515 -27.40 17.34 2.23
C ARG A 515 -28.22 18.45 1.58
N ARG A 516 -27.61 19.17 0.64
CA ARG A 516 -28.23 20.23 -0.17
C ARG A 516 -27.94 19.98 -1.65
N ASP A 517 -28.90 20.27 -2.50
CA ASP A 517 -28.72 20.22 -3.95
C ASP A 517 -27.75 21.32 -4.41
N LYS A 518 -26.87 20.97 -5.35
CA LYS A 518 -25.88 21.85 -5.95
C LYS A 518 -25.67 21.48 -7.40
N THR A 519 -25.66 22.48 -8.27
CA THR A 519 -25.30 22.32 -9.67
C THR A 519 -23.79 22.47 -9.83
N TYR A 520 -23.15 21.50 -10.47
CA TYR A 520 -21.73 21.49 -10.83
C TYR A 520 -21.60 21.81 -12.31
N GLU A 521 -20.86 22.86 -12.64
CA GLU A 521 -20.51 23.20 -14.02
C GLU A 521 -19.34 22.33 -14.45
N ILE A 522 -19.54 21.47 -15.45
CA ILE A 522 -18.52 20.50 -15.91
C ILE A 522 -18.09 20.88 -17.31
N GLU A 523 -16.80 21.15 -17.48
CA GLU A 523 -16.21 21.44 -18.78
C GLU A 523 -16.49 20.30 -19.78
N GLY A 524 -17.00 20.65 -20.95
CA GLY A 524 -17.36 19.69 -22.01
C GLY A 524 -18.64 18.88 -21.79
N ARG A 525 -19.29 18.98 -20.61
CA ARG A 525 -20.53 18.25 -20.29
C ARG A 525 -21.70 19.18 -19.97
N GLY A 526 -21.41 20.37 -19.44
CA GLY A 526 -22.41 21.31 -18.96
C GLY A 526 -22.84 21.08 -17.50
N PRO A 527 -23.93 21.71 -17.04
CA PRO A 527 -24.40 21.64 -15.66
C PRO A 527 -24.90 20.23 -15.29
N VAL A 528 -24.55 19.78 -14.09
CA VAL A 528 -24.99 18.50 -13.52
C VAL A 528 -25.45 18.72 -12.09
N ASP A 529 -26.71 18.39 -11.80
CA ASP A 529 -27.27 18.52 -10.46
C ASP A 529 -26.83 17.33 -9.60
N ARG A 530 -26.22 17.62 -8.47
CA ARG A 530 -25.71 16.69 -7.46
C ARG A 530 -25.93 17.28 -6.07
N HIS A 531 -25.04 16.97 -5.13
CA HIS A 531 -25.19 17.35 -3.74
C HIS A 531 -23.90 17.93 -3.15
N GLU A 532 -24.08 18.79 -2.14
CA GLU A 532 -23.07 19.20 -1.18
C GLU A 532 -23.60 19.03 0.25
N TRP A 533 -22.76 19.16 1.25
CA TRP A 533 -23.14 19.04 2.65
C TRP A 533 -22.83 20.31 3.41
N VAL A 534 -23.84 20.82 4.09
CA VAL A 534 -23.79 22.11 4.81
C VAL A 534 -23.81 21.85 6.31
N ARG A 535 -22.87 22.44 7.03
CA ARG A 535 -22.78 22.37 8.49
C ARG A 535 -24.04 22.92 9.16
N GLN A 536 -24.63 22.14 10.08
CA GLN A 536 -25.70 22.56 10.98
C GLN A 536 -25.08 23.22 12.20
N THR A 537 -25.02 24.54 12.26
CA THR A 537 -24.31 25.29 13.29
C THR A 537 -24.93 25.23 14.67
N ASP A 538 -26.19 24.83 14.76
CA ASP A 538 -26.95 24.60 15.99
C ASP A 538 -26.70 23.21 16.63
N VAL A 539 -26.06 22.29 15.91
CA VAL A 539 -25.66 20.98 16.42
C VAL A 539 -24.26 21.06 17.03
N PRO A 540 -24.09 20.74 18.33
CA PRO A 540 -22.79 20.76 18.99
C PRO A 540 -21.77 19.81 18.36
N ASP A 541 -20.49 20.17 18.41
CA ASP A 541 -19.39 19.41 17.79
C ASP A 541 -19.21 18.02 18.38
N ASP A 542 -19.49 17.82 19.67
CA ASP A 542 -19.44 16.51 20.34
C ASP A 542 -20.45 15.50 19.75
N LEU A 543 -21.61 15.95 19.32
CA LEU A 543 -22.58 15.09 18.63
C LEU A 543 -22.09 14.69 17.23
N CYS A 544 -21.26 15.52 16.59
CA CYS A 544 -20.63 15.18 15.32
C CYS A 544 -19.59 14.08 15.49
N ARG A 545 -18.79 14.15 16.57
CA ARG A 545 -17.71 13.20 16.85
C ARG A 545 -18.21 11.83 17.28
N ASN A 546 -19.35 11.79 17.93
CA ASN A 546 -19.96 10.56 18.46
C ASN A 546 -20.85 9.82 17.44
N TRP A 547 -20.86 10.29 16.20
CA TRP A 547 -21.59 9.64 15.10
C TRP A 547 -20.88 8.38 14.57
#